data_98262e74d972db0c2f66b553b35dd5d3
#
_entry.id   98262e74d972db0c2f66b553b35dd5d3
#
_cell.length_a   1.000
_cell.length_b   1.000
_cell.length_c   1.000
_cell.angle_alpha   90.00
_cell.angle_beta   90.00
_cell.angle_gamma   90.00
#
_symmetry.space_group_name_H-M   'P 1'
#
loop_
_entity.id
_entity.type
_entity.pdbx_description
1 polymer ?
#
loop_
_entity_poly.entity_id
_entity_poly.type
_entity_poly.pdbx_seq_one_letter_code
_entity_poly.pdbx_strand_id
1 'polypeptide(L)'
;YMVNDAEPVDLANSAGGATEMQIETKEGASLEAYTGDVTVENVGTVLSELFIDGTDLMLATNDDEKYAVMDVTDTQYSEPKYSSYTSYNNGFVLVQDADTEKTGVITEKAQLVVPCEFDNVSVLNEKWIVAYVLKETTEDEYDFESYSDDTHYQIDTASIYHVSESEVSSVKLTRDQLADIEADGDYLNVQDRTSGNVTTYDSSFNAVASADSVWNFGDYSYENVVLKQISDKSGHGAISVFDDGYVMGSDWNSDAGKSIYGVTDMNGEVIIPFEYDRINYNYG
;
A
#
# COMPACT_ATOMS: atom_id res chain seq x y z
N TYR A 1 5.49 25.81 16.43
CA TYR A 1 4.09 25.73 16.87
C TYR A 1 3.53 27.12 16.98
N MET A 2 2.47 27.41 16.28
CA MET A 2 1.78 28.69 16.35
C MET A 2 0.45 28.51 17.04
N VAL A 3 0.26 29.18 18.13
CA VAL A 3 -0.97 29.16 18.88
C VAL A 3 -1.46 30.59 18.97
N ASN A 4 -2.64 30.86 18.46
CA ASN A 4 -3.32 32.15 18.58
C ASN A 4 -2.43 33.39 18.34
N ASP A 5 -1.73 33.47 17.19
CA ASP A 5 -0.82 34.58 16.84
C ASP A 5 0.39 34.78 17.80
N ALA A 6 0.68 33.81 18.66
CA ALA A 6 1.88 33.81 19.49
C ALA A 6 3.14 33.39 18.71
N GLU A 7 4.30 33.89 19.14
CA GLU A 7 5.56 33.48 18.55
C GLU A 7 5.82 31.98 18.76
N PRO A 8 6.55 31.29 17.84
CA PRO A 8 6.88 29.87 17.99
C PRO A 8 7.59 29.61 19.32
N VAL A 9 7.11 28.61 20.05
CA VAL A 9 7.78 28.17 21.28
C VAL A 9 8.89 27.20 20.90
N ASP A 10 10.15 27.56 21.20
CA ASP A 10 11.30 26.67 21.03
C ASP A 10 11.32 25.62 22.16
N LEU A 11 10.76 24.47 21.89
CA LEU A 11 10.68 23.34 22.83
C LEU A 11 12.06 22.71 23.13
N ALA A 12 13.09 22.99 22.32
CA ALA A 12 14.43 22.44 22.52
C ALA A 12 15.18 23.02 23.72
N ASN A 13 14.71 24.17 24.26
CA ASN A 13 15.35 24.88 25.36
C ASN A 13 14.64 24.74 26.72
N SER A 14 13.53 24.00 26.81
CA SER A 14 12.94 23.70 28.11
C SER A 14 13.76 22.65 28.84
N ALA A 15 14.55 23.07 29.81
CA ALA A 15 15.42 22.21 30.59
C ALA A 15 14.62 21.18 31.41
N GLY A 16 14.65 19.94 30.97
CA GLY A 16 14.47 18.75 31.78
C GLY A 16 13.10 18.54 32.40
N GLY A 17 12.21 17.92 31.69
CA GLY A 17 10.91 17.44 32.16
C GLY A 17 9.99 17.16 31.00
N ALA A 18 9.04 16.23 31.17
CA ALA A 18 7.97 16.05 30.23
C ALA A 18 7.29 17.42 29.96
N THR A 19 7.22 17.79 28.70
CA THR A 19 6.54 19.03 28.32
C THR A 19 5.05 18.78 28.36
N GLU A 20 4.37 19.38 29.31
CA GLU A 20 2.92 19.33 29.40
C GLU A 20 2.32 20.43 28.52
N MET A 21 1.52 20.05 27.54
CA MET A 21 0.81 20.98 26.63
C MET A 21 -0.69 20.86 26.87
N GLN A 22 -1.37 21.98 27.09
CA GLN A 22 -2.84 21.99 27.16
C GLN A 22 -3.43 22.15 25.77
N ILE A 23 -4.15 21.12 25.33
CA ILE A 23 -4.96 21.15 24.11
C ILE A 23 -6.42 21.29 24.52
N GLU A 24 -7.07 22.38 24.12
CA GLU A 24 -8.52 22.47 24.26
C GLU A 24 -9.18 21.55 23.22
N THR A 25 -9.93 20.60 23.75
CA THR A 25 -10.59 19.61 22.95
C THR A 25 -11.96 20.00 22.59
N LYS A 26 -12.22 20.79 21.68
CA LYS A 26 -13.55 20.79 21.10
C LYS A 26 -13.52 21.31 19.70
N GLU A 27 -14.07 20.46 18.82
CA GLU A 27 -14.43 20.90 17.50
C GLU A 27 -13.41 21.91 16.93
N GLY A 28 -12.19 21.41 16.70
CA GLY A 28 -11.04 22.24 16.38
C GLY A 28 -10.17 22.46 17.62
N ALA A 29 -9.26 21.52 17.90
CA ALA A 29 -8.28 21.68 18.96
C ALA A 29 -7.47 22.95 18.73
N SER A 30 -7.41 23.82 19.71
CA SER A 30 -6.50 24.94 19.75
C SER A 30 -5.37 24.66 20.73
N LEU A 31 -4.14 24.87 20.30
CA LEU A 31 -2.98 24.86 21.17
C LEU A 31 -2.84 26.26 21.78
N GLU A 32 -2.92 26.34 23.10
CA GLU A 32 -2.62 27.60 23.79
C GLU A 32 -1.14 27.65 24.18
N ALA A 33 -0.38 28.56 23.59
CA ALA A 33 0.99 28.82 23.99
C ALA A 33 1.03 29.66 25.27
N TYR A 34 1.79 29.20 26.26
CA TYR A 34 2.10 29.96 27.44
C TYR A 34 3.58 29.76 27.85
N THR A 35 4.08 30.65 28.70
CA THR A 35 5.49 30.68 29.14
C THR A 35 5.76 29.71 30.30
N GLY A 36 5.30 28.47 30.19
CA GLY A 36 5.42 27.45 31.22
C GLY A 36 5.32 26.07 30.64
N ASP A 37 5.06 25.08 31.48
CA ASP A 37 4.82 23.73 31.02
C ASP A 37 3.54 23.66 30.21
N VAL A 38 3.56 22.92 29.09
CA VAL A 38 2.42 22.74 28.20
C VAL A 38 1.78 21.41 28.53
N THR A 39 0.50 21.43 28.89
CA THR A 39 -0.25 20.21 29.23
C THR A 39 -1.24 19.90 28.10
N VAL A 40 -1.24 18.65 27.65
CA VAL A 40 -2.24 18.15 26.71
C VAL A 40 -3.45 17.66 27.52
N GLU A 41 -4.52 18.45 27.59
CA GLU A 41 -5.76 18.01 28.20
C GLU A 41 -6.49 17.04 27.28
N ASN A 42 -7.02 15.98 27.84
CA ASN A 42 -7.75 14.87 27.20
C ASN A 42 -6.92 13.81 26.45
N VAL A 43 -5.68 14.10 26.05
CA VAL A 43 -4.80 13.10 25.45
C VAL A 43 -3.58 12.78 26.32
N GLY A 44 -3.40 13.46 27.44
CA GLY A 44 -2.33 13.19 28.42
C GLY A 44 -1.05 13.96 28.15
N THR A 45 0.07 13.40 28.55
CA THR A 45 1.39 14.03 28.46
C THR A 45 1.98 13.81 27.09
N VAL A 46 2.49 14.90 26.47
CA VAL A 46 3.24 14.82 25.21
C VAL A 46 4.64 14.27 25.50
N LEU A 47 5.05 13.23 24.79
CA LEU A 47 6.34 12.61 24.97
C LEU A 47 7.46 13.45 24.34
N SER A 48 8.72 13.25 24.83
CA SER A 48 9.89 13.97 24.33
C SER A 48 10.30 13.57 22.89
N GLU A 49 9.88 12.40 22.42
CA GLU A 49 10.04 11.95 21.03
C GLU A 49 8.67 11.95 20.34
N LEU A 50 8.23 13.15 19.96
CA LEU A 50 6.85 13.39 19.60
C LEU A 50 6.49 13.13 18.16
N PHE A 51 7.48 13.18 17.26
CA PHE A 51 7.20 13.13 15.84
C PHE A 51 7.38 11.71 15.30
N ILE A 52 6.48 11.33 14.39
CA ILE A 52 6.65 10.14 13.57
C ILE A 52 7.58 10.53 12.41
N ASP A 53 8.74 9.92 12.33
CA ASP A 53 9.78 10.23 11.37
C ASP A 53 9.23 10.27 9.93
N GLY A 54 9.52 11.37 9.24
CA GLY A 54 9.10 11.60 7.85
C GLY A 54 7.68 12.13 7.69
N THR A 55 6.98 12.43 8.78
CA THR A 55 5.61 12.97 8.76
C THR A 55 5.50 14.23 9.62
N ASP A 56 4.38 14.97 9.46
CA ASP A 56 3.98 16.05 10.35
C ASP A 56 3.08 15.57 11.51
N LEU A 57 3.11 14.26 11.79
CA LEU A 57 2.35 13.66 12.87
C LEU A 57 3.14 13.61 14.17
N MET A 58 2.45 13.80 15.27
CA MET A 58 2.99 13.60 16.61
C MET A 58 2.09 12.70 17.44
N LEU A 59 2.68 12.11 18.48
CA LEU A 59 2.01 11.25 19.44
C LEU A 59 1.68 12.00 20.71
N ALA A 60 0.54 11.67 21.30
CA ALA A 60 0.17 12.05 22.64
C ALA A 60 -0.39 10.84 23.39
N THR A 61 -0.16 10.76 24.69
CA THR A 61 -0.69 9.69 25.53
C THR A 61 -1.78 10.21 26.47
N ASN A 62 -2.65 9.29 26.89
CA ASN A 62 -3.57 9.51 27.99
C ASN A 62 -3.12 8.70 29.24
N ASP A 63 -3.91 8.78 30.31
CA ASP A 63 -3.62 8.09 31.59
C ASP A 63 -3.64 6.56 31.48
N ASP A 64 -4.22 6.01 30.39
CA ASP A 64 -4.29 4.57 30.10
C ASP A 64 -3.14 4.08 29.22
N GLU A 65 -2.10 4.90 29.02
CA GLU A 65 -0.96 4.61 28.17
C GLU A 65 -1.32 4.38 26.67
N LYS A 66 -2.50 4.85 26.26
CA LYS A 66 -2.92 4.83 24.88
C LYS A 66 -2.47 6.10 24.16
N TYR A 67 -2.15 5.94 22.89
CA TYR A 67 -1.69 7.05 22.05
C TYR A 67 -2.80 7.60 21.17
N ALA A 68 -2.89 8.93 21.09
CA ALA A 68 -3.49 9.63 19.98
C ALA A 68 -2.41 10.03 18.98
N VAL A 69 -2.76 10.09 17.71
CA VAL A 69 -1.91 10.64 16.65
C VAL A 69 -2.48 11.97 16.22
N MET A 70 -1.66 13.01 16.16
CA MET A 70 -2.06 14.37 15.84
C MET A 70 -1.30 14.88 14.61
N ASP A 71 -2.03 15.46 13.66
CA ASP A 71 -1.46 16.27 12.59
C ASP A 71 -1.21 17.68 13.14
N VAL A 72 0.05 18.07 13.25
CA VAL A 72 0.45 19.37 13.82
C VAL A 72 0.16 20.55 12.89
N THR A 73 -0.05 20.31 11.59
CA THR A 73 -0.33 21.37 10.61
C THR A 73 -1.80 21.80 10.64
N ASP A 74 -2.69 20.82 10.85
CA ASP A 74 -4.15 21.03 10.85
C ASP A 74 -4.78 20.99 12.24
N THR A 75 -3.97 20.73 13.28
CA THR A 75 -4.45 20.50 14.65
C THR A 75 -5.49 19.40 14.78
N GLN A 76 -5.52 18.46 13.82
CA GLN A 76 -6.37 17.28 13.88
C GLN A 76 -5.66 16.18 14.67
N TYR A 77 -6.43 15.44 15.45
CA TYR A 77 -5.92 14.30 16.21
C TYR A 77 -6.92 13.15 16.20
N SER A 78 -6.38 11.94 16.34
CA SER A 78 -7.20 10.74 16.53
C SER A 78 -7.67 10.63 17.98
N GLU A 79 -8.65 9.77 18.24
CA GLU A 79 -8.93 9.36 19.61
C GLU A 79 -7.73 8.59 20.19
N PRO A 80 -7.42 8.76 21.50
CA PRO A 80 -6.35 8.01 22.18
C PRO A 80 -6.74 6.52 22.30
N LYS A 81 -6.34 5.71 21.36
CA LYS A 81 -6.70 4.28 21.31
C LYS A 81 -5.59 3.36 20.81
N TYR A 82 -4.49 3.91 20.37
CA TYR A 82 -3.41 3.12 19.78
C TYR A 82 -2.37 2.70 20.82
N SER A 83 -1.86 1.47 20.72
CA SER A 83 -0.75 0.97 21.56
C SER A 83 0.60 1.13 20.89
N SER A 84 0.62 1.16 19.57
CA SER A 84 1.86 1.28 18.78
C SER A 84 1.62 1.91 17.42
N TYR A 85 2.71 2.29 16.77
CA TYR A 85 2.73 2.78 15.40
C TYR A 85 4.01 2.37 14.69
N THR A 86 3.96 2.34 13.35
CA THR A 86 5.13 2.18 12.47
C THR A 86 5.01 3.18 11.32
N SER A 87 6.07 3.92 11.04
CA SER A 87 6.11 4.88 9.93
C SER A 87 6.47 4.20 8.62
N TYR A 88 5.86 4.66 7.52
CA TYR A 88 6.14 4.20 6.16
C TYR A 88 6.50 5.36 5.24
N ASN A 89 7.36 5.09 4.25
CA ASN A 89 7.81 6.10 3.30
C ASN A 89 6.75 6.53 2.27
N ASN A 90 5.61 5.85 2.23
CA ASN A 90 4.55 6.06 1.23
C ASN A 90 3.39 6.91 1.74
N GLY A 91 3.61 7.75 2.76
CA GLY A 91 2.57 8.63 3.30
C GLY A 91 1.57 7.95 4.23
N PHE A 92 1.83 6.72 4.64
CA PHE A 92 0.98 5.96 5.55
C PHE A 92 1.71 5.57 6.83
N VAL A 93 0.95 5.55 7.92
CA VAL A 93 1.40 5.07 9.22
C VAL A 93 0.52 3.91 9.66
N LEU A 94 1.13 2.77 9.98
CA LEU A 94 0.45 1.67 10.62
C LEU A 94 0.24 1.99 12.09
N VAL A 95 -0.96 1.71 12.57
CA VAL A 95 -1.35 1.88 13.97
C VAL A 95 -1.99 0.60 14.48
N GLN A 96 -1.72 0.26 15.75
CA GLN A 96 -2.33 -0.88 16.41
C GLN A 96 -3.29 -0.39 17.49
N ASP A 97 -4.52 -0.88 17.46
CA ASP A 97 -5.52 -0.61 18.49
C ASP A 97 -5.13 -1.29 19.80
N ALA A 98 -5.16 -0.54 20.91
CA ALA A 98 -4.67 -1.01 22.20
C ALA A 98 -5.56 -2.06 22.87
N ASP A 99 -6.84 -2.10 22.54
CA ASP A 99 -7.81 -3.02 23.15
C ASP A 99 -7.91 -4.34 22.36
N THR A 100 -7.78 -4.27 21.04
CA THR A 100 -7.98 -5.43 20.16
C THR A 100 -6.69 -6.00 19.60
N GLU A 101 -5.58 -5.27 19.72
CA GLU A 101 -4.28 -5.58 19.12
C GLU A 101 -4.33 -5.67 17.58
N LYS A 102 -5.44 -5.18 16.96
CA LYS A 102 -5.61 -5.19 15.52
C LYS A 102 -4.95 -3.97 14.88
N THR A 103 -4.46 -4.18 13.67
CA THR A 103 -3.74 -3.17 12.89
C THR A 103 -4.66 -2.45 11.93
N GLY A 104 -4.45 -1.15 11.80
CA GLY A 104 -5.05 -0.28 10.81
C GLY A 104 -4.03 0.67 10.20
N VAL A 105 -4.48 1.57 9.34
CA VAL A 105 -3.61 2.55 8.65
C VAL A 105 -4.23 3.93 8.71
N ILE A 106 -3.40 4.90 9.05
CA ILE A 106 -3.73 6.32 8.94
C ILE A 106 -2.85 7.00 7.88
N THR A 107 -3.33 8.09 7.32
CA THR A 107 -2.55 8.97 6.44
C THR A 107 -1.66 9.91 7.25
N GLU A 108 -0.77 10.65 6.58
CA GLU A 108 0.03 11.75 7.17
C GLU A 108 -0.83 12.88 7.77
N LYS A 109 -2.13 12.90 7.51
CA LYS A 109 -3.11 13.83 8.10
C LYS A 109 -3.92 13.21 9.22
N ALA A 110 -3.43 12.15 9.85
CA ALA A 110 -4.11 11.41 10.91
C ALA A 110 -5.50 10.83 10.53
N GLN A 111 -5.81 10.72 9.24
CA GLN A 111 -7.08 10.17 8.77
C GLN A 111 -7.00 8.64 8.69
N LEU A 112 -7.93 7.95 9.34
CA LEU A 112 -8.01 6.50 9.29
C LEU A 112 -8.53 6.05 7.91
N VAL A 113 -7.68 5.34 7.14
CA VAL A 113 -8.00 4.82 5.80
C VAL A 113 -8.21 3.31 5.80
N VAL A 114 -7.59 2.58 6.72
CA VAL A 114 -7.83 1.15 6.98
C VAL A 114 -8.20 0.99 8.45
N PRO A 115 -9.39 0.46 8.79
CA PRO A 115 -9.81 0.27 10.18
C PRO A 115 -8.90 -0.72 10.92
N CYS A 116 -8.78 -0.56 12.24
CA CYS A 116 -8.00 -1.48 13.08
C CYS A 116 -8.80 -2.77 13.35
N GLU A 117 -8.94 -3.60 12.32
CA GLU A 117 -9.69 -4.85 12.34
C GLU A 117 -8.87 -6.05 11.83
N PHE A 118 -7.62 -5.81 11.41
CA PHE A 118 -6.79 -6.77 10.71
C PHE A 118 -5.62 -7.28 11.57
N ASP A 119 -5.23 -8.53 11.34
CA ASP A 119 -4.10 -9.15 12.01
C ASP A 119 -2.76 -8.68 11.44
N ASN A 120 -2.72 -8.44 10.13
CA ASN A 120 -1.55 -7.97 9.42
C ASN A 120 -1.96 -6.98 8.33
N VAL A 121 -1.10 -5.99 8.06
CA VAL A 121 -1.32 -4.99 7.01
C VAL A 121 0.01 -4.72 6.30
N SER A 122 -0.04 -4.69 4.99
CA SER A 122 1.09 -4.34 4.13
C SER A 122 0.73 -3.15 3.24
N VAL A 123 1.54 -2.10 3.31
CA VAL A 123 1.48 -0.97 2.36
C VAL A 123 2.31 -1.34 1.15
N LEU A 124 1.68 -1.50 0.00
CA LEU A 124 2.33 -1.91 -1.24
C LEU A 124 3.01 -0.72 -1.93
N ASN A 125 2.31 0.41 -1.98
CA ASN A 125 2.85 1.70 -2.44
C ASN A 125 2.01 2.86 -1.87
N GLU A 126 2.16 4.07 -2.40
CA GLU A 126 1.42 5.28 -1.97
C GLU A 126 -0.09 5.24 -2.24
N LYS A 127 -0.62 4.20 -2.89
CA LYS A 127 -2.04 4.08 -3.27
C LYS A 127 -2.68 2.77 -2.84
N TRP A 128 -1.89 1.71 -2.74
CA TRP A 128 -2.40 0.36 -2.51
C TRP A 128 -1.96 -0.20 -1.17
N ILE A 129 -2.94 -0.72 -0.44
CA ILE A 129 -2.75 -1.36 0.86
C ILE A 129 -3.50 -2.69 0.84
N VAL A 130 -2.89 -3.73 1.40
CA VAL A 130 -3.55 -5.02 1.64
C VAL A 130 -3.56 -5.33 3.13
N ALA A 131 -4.71 -5.73 3.63
CA ALA A 131 -4.95 -6.03 5.03
C ALA A 131 -5.53 -7.44 5.20
N TYR A 132 -4.96 -8.22 6.10
CA TYR A 132 -5.25 -9.64 6.25
C TYR A 132 -5.96 -9.94 7.56
N VAL A 133 -7.01 -10.75 7.48
CA VAL A 133 -7.55 -11.49 8.61
C VAL A 133 -6.96 -12.88 8.56
N LEU A 134 -6.31 -13.30 9.63
CA LEU A 134 -5.59 -14.56 9.73
C LEU A 134 -6.36 -15.55 10.59
N LYS A 135 -6.17 -16.82 10.31
CA LYS A 135 -6.60 -17.94 11.16
C LYS A 135 -5.42 -18.85 11.44
N GLU A 136 -5.31 -19.32 12.67
CA GLU A 136 -4.33 -20.33 13.05
C GLU A 136 -4.54 -21.62 12.27
N THR A 137 -3.45 -22.27 11.88
CA THR A 137 -3.46 -23.54 11.15
C THR A 137 -2.40 -24.47 11.65
N THR A 138 -2.65 -25.77 11.51
CA THR A 138 -1.68 -26.87 11.73
C THR A 138 -1.28 -27.52 10.42
N GLU A 139 -1.71 -26.98 9.28
CA GLU A 139 -1.37 -27.50 7.97
C GLU A 139 0.06 -27.10 7.58
N ASP A 140 0.73 -27.93 6.79
CA ASP A 140 2.09 -27.67 6.30
C ASP A 140 2.14 -26.47 5.34
N GLU A 141 1.02 -26.14 4.70
CA GLU A 141 0.89 -24.96 3.85
C GLU A 141 0.29 -23.79 4.61
N TYR A 142 1.11 -22.82 4.95
CA TYR A 142 0.72 -21.59 5.65
C TYR A 142 1.17 -20.33 4.91
N ASP A 143 0.54 -19.21 5.22
CA ASP A 143 0.83 -17.92 4.60
C ASP A 143 1.73 -17.06 5.50
N PHE A 144 1.63 -17.21 6.82
CA PHE A 144 2.41 -16.47 7.82
C PHE A 144 2.86 -17.39 8.95
N GLU A 145 4.03 -17.08 9.53
CA GLU A 145 4.60 -17.74 10.70
C GLU A 145 4.87 -16.71 11.79
N SER A 146 4.52 -17.05 13.02
CA SER A 146 4.86 -16.23 14.19
C SER A 146 6.33 -16.43 14.56
N TYR A 147 7.04 -15.31 14.79
CA TYR A 147 8.44 -15.36 15.23
C TYR A 147 8.62 -15.79 16.69
N SER A 148 7.54 -15.79 17.50
CA SER A 148 7.64 -15.97 18.93
C SER A 148 7.36 -17.39 19.42
N ASP A 149 6.55 -18.15 18.71
CA ASP A 149 5.98 -19.42 19.20
C ASP A 149 5.79 -20.50 18.13
N ASP A 150 6.36 -20.33 16.95
CA ASP A 150 6.25 -21.23 15.81
C ASP A 150 4.78 -21.51 15.38
N THR A 151 3.87 -20.59 15.68
CA THR A 151 2.47 -20.71 15.26
C THR A 151 2.32 -20.32 13.80
N HIS A 152 1.64 -21.17 13.03
CA HIS A 152 1.39 -20.97 11.61
C HIS A 152 -0.01 -20.39 11.38
N TYR A 153 -0.11 -19.49 10.41
CA TYR A 153 -1.36 -18.84 10.06
C TYR A 153 -1.64 -18.93 8.58
N GLN A 154 -2.92 -19.12 8.26
CA GLN A 154 -3.44 -18.96 6.90
C GLN A 154 -4.26 -17.68 6.79
N ILE A 155 -4.25 -17.08 5.60
CA ILE A 155 -5.18 -16.01 5.27
C ILE A 155 -6.60 -16.58 5.34
N ASP A 156 -7.46 -16.00 6.17
CA ASP A 156 -8.89 -16.24 6.10
C ASP A 156 -9.51 -15.36 5.02
N THR A 157 -9.23 -14.08 5.09
CA THR A 157 -9.60 -13.09 4.06
C THR A 157 -8.57 -11.99 3.94
N ALA A 158 -8.47 -11.39 2.74
CA ALA A 158 -7.69 -10.18 2.49
C ALA A 158 -8.61 -9.07 2.04
N SER A 159 -8.40 -7.86 2.54
CA SER A 159 -9.06 -6.65 2.06
C SER A 159 -8.02 -5.77 1.37
N ILE A 160 -8.26 -5.43 0.13
CA ILE A 160 -7.39 -4.57 -0.66
C ILE A 160 -8.01 -3.18 -0.67
N TYR A 161 -7.23 -2.17 -0.34
CA TYR A 161 -7.65 -0.78 -0.33
C TYR A 161 -6.90 -0.02 -1.42
N HIS A 162 -7.64 0.79 -2.17
CA HIS A 162 -7.09 1.86 -2.99
C HIS A 162 -7.38 3.20 -2.32
N VAL A 163 -6.33 3.96 -2.07
CA VAL A 163 -6.39 5.27 -1.40
C VAL A 163 -6.02 6.35 -2.39
N SER A 164 -6.90 7.33 -2.53
CA SER A 164 -6.67 8.55 -3.31
C SER A 164 -6.86 9.78 -2.43
N GLU A 165 -6.57 10.97 -2.92
CA GLU A 165 -6.75 12.24 -2.17
C GLU A 165 -8.20 12.48 -1.73
N SER A 166 -9.17 11.91 -2.41
CA SER A 166 -10.60 12.18 -2.19
C SER A 166 -11.42 10.98 -1.76
N GLU A 167 -10.90 9.76 -1.92
CA GLU A 167 -11.70 8.54 -1.74
C GLU A 167 -10.82 7.36 -1.31
N VAL A 168 -11.39 6.51 -0.47
CA VAL A 168 -10.88 5.19 -0.14
C VAL A 168 -11.88 4.15 -0.61
N SER A 169 -11.47 3.29 -1.50
CA SER A 169 -12.26 2.15 -1.98
C SER A 169 -11.62 0.84 -1.58
N SER A 170 -12.40 -0.23 -1.45
CA SER A 170 -11.87 -1.53 -1.07
C SER A 170 -12.61 -2.70 -1.69
N VAL A 171 -11.89 -3.82 -1.83
CA VAL A 171 -12.43 -5.12 -2.23
C VAL A 171 -11.93 -6.20 -1.28
N LYS A 172 -12.76 -7.21 -1.03
CA LYS A 172 -12.41 -8.35 -0.19
C LYS A 172 -12.20 -9.61 -1.03
N LEU A 173 -11.09 -10.31 -0.76
CA LEU A 173 -10.73 -11.58 -1.37
C LEU A 173 -10.69 -12.70 -0.32
N THR A 174 -10.94 -13.92 -0.78
CA THR A 174 -10.69 -15.14 -0.03
C THR A 174 -9.22 -15.59 -0.25
N ARG A 175 -8.73 -16.53 0.58
CA ARG A 175 -7.43 -17.15 0.41
C ARG A 175 -7.23 -17.73 -1.00
N ASP A 176 -8.25 -18.42 -1.53
CA ASP A 176 -8.16 -19.07 -2.84
C ASP A 176 -7.97 -18.08 -4.00
N GLN A 177 -8.44 -16.85 -3.81
CA GLN A 177 -8.32 -15.76 -4.80
C GLN A 177 -7.00 -14.99 -4.68
N LEU A 178 -6.14 -15.33 -3.70
CA LEU A 178 -4.92 -14.59 -3.43
C LEU A 178 -3.75 -15.54 -3.13
N ALA A 179 -2.86 -15.73 -4.10
CA ALA A 179 -1.55 -16.34 -3.89
C ALA A 179 -0.48 -15.28 -3.68
N ASP A 180 -0.51 -14.22 -4.49
CA ASP A 180 0.44 -13.12 -4.45
C ASP A 180 -0.22 -11.82 -4.90
N ILE A 181 0.35 -10.69 -4.49
CA ILE A 181 -0.16 -9.35 -4.79
C ILE A 181 0.98 -8.35 -4.90
N GLU A 182 0.99 -7.58 -5.97
CA GLU A 182 1.99 -6.56 -6.24
C GLU A 182 1.36 -5.31 -6.85
N ALA A 183 1.79 -4.14 -6.38
CA ALA A 183 1.35 -2.85 -6.91
C ALA A 183 2.37 -2.31 -7.93
N ASP A 184 1.88 -1.90 -9.10
CA ASP A 184 2.65 -1.23 -10.15
C ASP A 184 2.00 0.13 -10.46
N GLY A 185 2.45 1.17 -9.76
CA GLY A 185 1.89 2.52 -9.85
C GLY A 185 0.39 2.53 -9.53
N ASP A 186 -0.43 2.86 -10.54
CA ASP A 186 -1.89 2.90 -10.43
C ASP A 186 -2.55 1.53 -10.59
N TYR A 187 -1.80 0.51 -10.92
CA TYR A 187 -2.30 -0.83 -11.15
C TYR A 187 -1.98 -1.78 -10.00
N LEU A 188 -2.81 -2.80 -9.86
CA LEU A 188 -2.63 -3.86 -8.88
C LEU A 188 -2.68 -5.20 -9.59
N ASN A 189 -1.63 -6.00 -9.45
CA ASN A 189 -1.55 -7.35 -9.96
C ASN A 189 -1.87 -8.35 -8.84
N VAL A 190 -2.85 -9.22 -9.07
CA VAL A 190 -3.28 -10.23 -8.12
C VAL A 190 -3.15 -11.60 -8.77
N GLN A 191 -2.42 -12.50 -8.14
CA GLN A 191 -2.35 -13.89 -8.55
C GLN A 191 -3.39 -14.72 -7.80
N ASP A 192 -4.26 -15.39 -8.55
CA ASP A 192 -5.22 -16.34 -8.01
C ASP A 192 -4.52 -17.66 -7.63
N ARG A 193 -4.71 -18.11 -6.39
CA ARG A 193 -4.05 -19.30 -5.84
C ARG A 193 -4.50 -20.60 -6.53
N THR A 194 -5.77 -20.67 -6.91
CA THR A 194 -6.36 -21.88 -7.48
C THR A 194 -5.96 -22.10 -8.93
N SER A 195 -6.00 -21.04 -9.73
CA SER A 195 -5.70 -21.11 -11.17
C SER A 195 -4.25 -20.74 -11.51
N GLY A 196 -3.58 -19.99 -10.65
CA GLY A 196 -2.28 -19.39 -10.93
C GLY A 196 -2.34 -18.18 -11.88
N ASN A 197 -3.55 -17.78 -12.31
CA ASN A 197 -3.73 -16.66 -13.22
C ASN A 197 -3.41 -15.34 -12.52
N VAL A 198 -2.78 -14.42 -13.23
CA VAL A 198 -2.55 -13.06 -12.76
C VAL A 198 -3.55 -12.13 -13.43
N THR A 199 -4.27 -11.36 -12.64
CA THR A 199 -5.19 -10.33 -13.12
C THR A 199 -4.72 -8.96 -12.64
N THR A 200 -4.63 -8.01 -13.57
CA THR A 200 -4.35 -6.61 -13.28
C THR A 200 -5.64 -5.83 -13.13
N TYR A 201 -5.74 -5.07 -12.05
CA TYR A 201 -6.87 -4.19 -11.74
C TYR A 201 -6.44 -2.72 -11.80
N ASP A 202 -7.36 -1.87 -12.25
CA ASP A 202 -7.23 -0.42 -12.13
C ASP A 202 -7.67 0.09 -10.74
N SER A 203 -7.58 1.39 -10.49
CA SER A 203 -7.97 2.06 -9.24
C SER A 203 -9.45 1.91 -8.87
N SER A 204 -10.30 1.51 -9.80
CA SER A 204 -11.72 1.23 -9.60
C SER A 204 -12.01 -0.27 -9.47
N PHE A 205 -10.99 -1.10 -9.33
CA PHE A 205 -11.06 -2.57 -9.29
C PHE A 205 -11.66 -3.21 -10.54
N ASN A 206 -11.57 -2.56 -11.71
CA ASN A 206 -11.88 -3.21 -12.97
C ASN A 206 -10.67 -4.02 -13.45
N ALA A 207 -10.92 -5.26 -13.89
CA ALA A 207 -9.89 -6.06 -14.53
C ALA A 207 -9.54 -5.46 -15.91
N VAL A 208 -8.29 -5.05 -16.09
CA VAL A 208 -7.79 -4.42 -17.32
C VAL A 208 -6.89 -5.34 -18.13
N ALA A 209 -6.26 -6.32 -17.50
CA ALA A 209 -5.50 -7.39 -18.15
C ALA A 209 -5.59 -8.68 -17.35
N SER A 210 -5.38 -9.82 -18.01
CA SER A 210 -5.27 -11.12 -17.34
C SER A 210 -4.45 -12.10 -18.18
N ALA A 211 -3.62 -12.90 -17.53
CA ALA A 211 -2.78 -13.92 -18.15
C ALA A 211 -2.76 -15.21 -17.32
N ASP A 212 -2.59 -16.38 -18.00
CA ASP A 212 -2.63 -17.69 -17.36
C ASP A 212 -1.47 -17.97 -16.38
N SER A 213 -0.39 -17.22 -16.48
CA SER A 213 0.70 -17.14 -15.51
C SER A 213 1.73 -16.14 -16.05
N VAL A 214 2.45 -15.45 -15.17
CA VAL A 214 3.58 -14.59 -15.57
C VAL A 214 4.85 -15.28 -15.12
N TRP A 215 5.74 -15.61 -16.07
CA TRP A 215 6.88 -16.52 -15.86
C TRP A 215 8.06 -15.92 -15.09
N ASN A 216 8.05 -14.62 -14.78
CA ASN A 216 9.15 -13.99 -14.06
C ASN A 216 8.79 -13.80 -12.60
N PHE A 217 9.34 -14.63 -11.75
CA PHE A 217 9.29 -14.48 -10.30
C PHE A 217 9.83 -13.09 -9.90
N GLY A 218 8.96 -12.23 -9.38
CA GLY A 218 9.33 -10.96 -8.78
C GLY A 218 9.17 -9.73 -9.66
N ASP A 219 8.46 -9.82 -10.79
CA ASP A 219 8.17 -8.64 -11.63
C ASP A 219 6.80 -8.76 -12.29
N TYR A 220 5.75 -8.69 -11.47
CA TYR A 220 4.37 -8.59 -11.93
C TYR A 220 4.04 -7.14 -12.31
N SER A 221 4.73 -6.61 -13.33
CA SER A 221 4.34 -5.32 -13.87
C SER A 221 3.08 -5.45 -14.74
N TYR A 222 2.29 -4.38 -14.81
CA TYR A 222 1.15 -4.31 -15.73
C TYR A 222 1.56 -4.67 -17.17
N GLU A 223 2.71 -4.15 -17.62
CA GLU A 223 3.25 -4.43 -18.96
C GLU A 223 3.48 -5.93 -19.17
N ASN A 224 4.07 -6.63 -18.21
CA ASN A 224 4.33 -8.07 -18.31
C ASN A 224 3.04 -8.90 -18.39
N VAL A 225 2.01 -8.53 -17.63
CA VAL A 225 0.70 -9.19 -17.71
C VAL A 225 0.06 -8.97 -19.08
N VAL A 226 0.12 -7.75 -19.62
CA VAL A 226 -0.39 -7.41 -20.96
C VAL A 226 0.36 -8.19 -22.03
N LEU A 227 1.70 -8.21 -22.00
CA LEU A 227 2.52 -8.95 -22.97
C LEU A 227 2.22 -10.45 -22.94
N LYS A 228 2.07 -11.02 -21.74
CA LYS A 228 1.68 -12.43 -21.60
C LYS A 228 0.29 -12.70 -22.13
N GLN A 229 -0.69 -11.85 -21.84
CA GLN A 229 -2.05 -11.96 -22.37
C GLN A 229 -2.08 -11.92 -23.91
N ILE A 230 -1.28 -11.05 -24.53
CA ILE A 230 -1.19 -10.95 -25.98
C ILE A 230 -0.51 -12.18 -26.56
N SER A 231 0.56 -12.68 -25.93
CA SER A 231 1.22 -13.93 -26.32
C SER A 231 0.25 -15.11 -26.32
N ASP A 232 -0.58 -15.23 -25.28
CA ASP A 232 -1.55 -16.32 -25.17
C ASP A 232 -2.64 -16.24 -26.25
N LYS A 233 -3.08 -15.03 -26.60
CA LYS A 233 -4.09 -14.81 -27.64
C LYS A 233 -3.56 -15.00 -29.05
N SER A 234 -2.35 -14.50 -29.33
CA SER A 234 -1.76 -14.53 -30.67
C SER A 234 -1.09 -15.84 -31.01
N GLY A 235 -0.62 -16.59 -29.99
CA GLY A 235 0.26 -17.74 -30.16
C GLY A 235 1.70 -17.37 -30.49
N HIS A 236 2.07 -16.11 -30.40
CA HIS A 236 3.41 -15.54 -30.69
C HIS A 236 3.99 -14.89 -29.44
N GLY A 237 5.30 -14.93 -29.24
CA GLY A 237 5.96 -14.29 -28.11
C GLY A 237 5.91 -12.77 -28.21
N ALA A 238 5.11 -12.10 -27.38
CA ALA A 238 5.10 -10.64 -27.28
C ALA A 238 6.33 -10.14 -26.51
N ILE A 239 6.94 -9.04 -26.99
CA ILE A 239 8.19 -8.48 -26.44
C ILE A 239 7.98 -7.07 -25.88
N SER A 240 7.29 -6.20 -26.61
CA SER A 240 7.09 -4.81 -26.21
C SER A 240 5.82 -4.22 -26.80
N VAL A 241 5.16 -3.36 -26.04
CA VAL A 241 4.02 -2.55 -26.48
C VAL A 241 4.53 -1.20 -26.97
N PHE A 242 4.00 -0.72 -28.12
CA PHE A 242 4.26 0.61 -28.63
C PHE A 242 3.14 1.58 -28.23
N ASP A 243 3.45 2.87 -28.18
CA ASP A 243 2.52 3.92 -27.74
C ASP A 243 1.23 4.00 -28.57
N ASP A 244 1.23 3.50 -29.80
CA ASP A 244 0.07 3.46 -30.69
C ASP A 244 -0.77 2.17 -30.57
N GLY A 245 -0.45 1.32 -29.58
CA GLY A 245 -1.20 0.11 -29.30
C GLY A 245 -0.87 -1.09 -30.18
N TYR A 246 0.27 -1.06 -30.88
CA TYR A 246 0.82 -2.25 -31.53
C TYR A 246 1.83 -2.96 -30.63
N VAL A 247 2.00 -4.26 -30.85
CA VAL A 247 2.89 -5.10 -30.05
C VAL A 247 3.89 -5.83 -30.93
N MET A 248 5.16 -5.56 -30.70
CA MET A 248 6.23 -6.34 -31.33
C MET A 248 6.35 -7.69 -30.64
N GLY A 249 6.44 -8.73 -31.45
CA GLY A 249 6.68 -10.07 -30.95
C GLY A 249 7.81 -10.78 -31.70
N SER A 250 8.23 -11.93 -31.16
CA SER A 250 9.18 -12.82 -31.82
C SER A 250 8.86 -14.28 -31.61
N ASP A 251 9.19 -15.09 -32.63
CA ASP A 251 9.17 -16.54 -32.58
C ASP A 251 10.52 -17.12 -32.91
N TRP A 252 10.75 -18.35 -32.48
CA TRP A 252 11.93 -19.11 -32.90
C TRP A 252 11.63 -19.90 -34.15
N ASN A 253 12.32 -19.58 -35.25
CA ASN A 253 12.30 -20.38 -36.49
C ASN A 253 13.36 -21.48 -36.42
N SER A 254 12.94 -22.73 -36.15
CA SER A 254 13.83 -23.85 -35.98
C SER A 254 14.56 -24.24 -37.28
N ASP A 255 13.94 -24.03 -38.45
CA ASP A 255 14.53 -24.37 -39.76
C ASP A 255 15.66 -23.40 -40.12
N ALA A 256 15.49 -22.13 -39.77
CA ALA A 256 16.50 -21.11 -40.00
C ALA A 256 17.48 -20.94 -38.83
N GLY A 257 17.20 -21.53 -37.66
CA GLY A 257 18.01 -21.41 -36.44
C GLY A 257 18.13 -19.98 -35.91
N LYS A 258 17.07 -19.15 -36.04
CA LYS A 258 17.06 -17.74 -35.65
C LYS A 258 15.69 -17.29 -35.19
N SER A 259 15.65 -16.18 -34.45
CA SER A 259 14.40 -15.49 -34.14
C SER A 259 13.88 -14.77 -35.40
N ILE A 260 12.57 -14.78 -35.57
CA ILE A 260 11.80 -14.01 -36.54
C ILE A 260 10.86 -13.10 -35.81
N TYR A 261 10.56 -11.95 -36.37
CA TYR A 261 9.78 -10.88 -35.73
C TYR A 261 8.52 -10.58 -36.52
N GLY A 262 7.47 -10.22 -35.79
CA GLY A 262 6.19 -9.76 -36.31
C GLY A 262 5.57 -8.69 -35.41
N VAL A 263 4.38 -8.23 -35.79
CA VAL A 263 3.60 -7.27 -35.00
C VAL A 263 2.16 -7.75 -34.90
N THR A 264 1.60 -7.67 -33.69
CA THR A 264 0.18 -7.86 -33.43
C THR A 264 -0.46 -6.56 -32.95
N ASP A 265 -1.77 -6.50 -32.93
CA ASP A 265 -2.51 -5.53 -32.13
C ASP A 265 -2.67 -5.99 -30.67
N MET A 266 -3.29 -5.17 -29.84
CA MET A 266 -3.58 -5.48 -28.42
C MET A 266 -4.58 -6.63 -28.22
N ASN A 267 -5.27 -7.06 -29.26
CA ASN A 267 -6.15 -8.25 -29.25
C ASN A 267 -5.42 -9.53 -29.66
N GLY A 268 -4.16 -9.43 -30.07
CA GLY A 268 -3.37 -10.55 -30.57
C GLY A 268 -3.59 -10.85 -32.06
N GLU A 269 -4.28 -9.98 -32.82
CA GLU A 269 -4.41 -10.15 -34.28
C GLU A 269 -3.07 -9.78 -34.96
N VAL A 270 -2.59 -10.65 -35.84
CA VAL A 270 -1.34 -10.44 -36.56
C VAL A 270 -1.50 -9.33 -37.61
N ILE A 271 -0.79 -8.24 -37.41
CA ILE A 271 -0.75 -7.08 -38.33
C ILE A 271 0.42 -7.18 -39.32
N ILE A 272 1.61 -7.55 -38.83
CA ILE A 272 2.78 -7.85 -39.64
C ILE A 272 3.17 -9.31 -39.36
N PRO A 273 3.25 -10.18 -40.42
CA PRO A 273 3.55 -11.59 -40.21
C PRO A 273 4.90 -11.83 -39.56
N PHE A 274 5.02 -12.94 -38.82
CA PHE A 274 6.24 -13.36 -38.12
C PHE A 274 7.21 -14.05 -39.11
N GLU A 275 7.85 -13.25 -39.95
CA GLU A 275 8.78 -13.75 -40.96
C GLU A 275 10.03 -12.85 -41.17
N TYR A 276 10.11 -11.75 -40.46
CA TYR A 276 11.16 -10.74 -40.63
C TYR A 276 12.32 -11.00 -39.68
N ASP A 277 13.55 -10.77 -40.17
CA ASP A 277 14.76 -10.88 -39.34
C ASP A 277 14.87 -9.72 -38.31
N ARG A 278 14.20 -8.61 -38.61
CA ARG A 278 14.19 -7.42 -37.76
C ARG A 278 13.02 -6.51 -38.11
N ILE A 279 12.43 -5.91 -37.11
CA ILE A 279 11.46 -4.84 -37.22
C ILE A 279 12.01 -3.63 -36.46
N ASN A 280 12.00 -2.46 -37.07
CA ASN A 280 12.34 -1.20 -36.41
C ASN A 280 11.07 -0.35 -36.34
N TYR A 281 10.70 0.04 -35.14
CA TYR A 281 9.67 1.03 -34.89
C TYR A 281 10.32 2.41 -34.80
N ASN A 282 9.89 3.35 -35.63
CA ASN A 282 10.34 4.75 -35.59
C ASN A 282 9.21 5.58 -34.99
N TYR A 283 9.45 6.16 -33.84
CA TYR A 283 8.60 7.22 -33.31
C TYR A 283 8.61 8.40 -34.30
N GLY A 284 7.47 8.71 -34.89
CA GLY A 284 7.28 9.77 -35.87
C GLY A 284 7.43 11.17 -35.31
#